data_380dcd7a04132679b48403d9acf5a777
#
_entry.id   380dcd7a04132679b48403d9acf5a777
#
_cell.length_a   1.000
_cell.length_b   1.000
_cell.length_c   1.000
_cell.angle_alpha   90.00
_cell.angle_beta   90.00
_cell.angle_gamma   90.00
#
_symmetry.space_group_name_H-M   'P 1'
#
loop_
_entity.id
_entity.type
_entity.pdbx_description
1 polymer ?
#
loop_
_entity_poly.entity_id
_entity_poly.type
_entity_poly.pdbx_seq_one_letter_code
_entity_poly.pdbx_strand_id
1 'polypeptide(L)'
;MAKQLENYLEDKNVQAFLALIRDTEGTAKGADPYRVYGGSAKNQIKDLSKPDFRRWGFTQTDGKKNTSSASGAYQFLERTWNGLAKEYGLTDFSPRSQDLGAIALLKQSGALDSIVKGDFDTAVKKANRTWASLPGSPYAQHTRSNDYVAQSLAKHLGEDVDLAKYKMPVGEPSPKQEAPTSKTVSTSPSVQDKVTETLQEVAVNVATPIAGKAVKSLAVNLFSKVLDLFLRR
;
A
#
# COMPACT_ATOMS: atom_id res chain seq x y z
N MET A 1 -6.14 9.34 -19.45
CA MET A 1 -6.38 9.10 -18.01
C MET A 1 -5.44 9.93 -17.11
N ALA A 2 -4.13 10.02 -17.36
CA ALA A 2 -3.24 10.91 -16.57
C ALA A 2 -3.74 12.36 -16.51
N LYS A 3 -4.19 12.92 -17.63
CA LYS A 3 -4.70 14.29 -17.72
C LYS A 3 -5.84 14.61 -16.72
N GLN A 4 -6.63 13.62 -16.32
CA GLN A 4 -7.68 13.79 -15.30
C GLN A 4 -7.12 13.90 -13.88
N LEU A 5 -5.92 13.37 -13.64
CA LEU A 5 -5.25 13.43 -12.34
C LEU A 5 -4.42 14.69 -12.18
N GLU A 6 -4.07 15.37 -13.28
CA GLU A 6 -3.22 16.56 -13.28
C GLU A 6 -3.83 17.71 -12.48
N ASN A 7 -5.16 17.86 -12.51
CA ASN A 7 -5.86 18.89 -11.75
C ASN A 7 -5.66 18.78 -10.23
N TYR A 8 -5.32 17.59 -9.74
CA TYR A 8 -5.07 17.37 -8.31
C TYR A 8 -3.65 17.71 -7.88
N LEU A 9 -2.71 17.88 -8.84
CA LEU A 9 -1.34 18.29 -8.51
C LEU A 9 -1.25 19.67 -7.87
N GLU A 10 -2.20 20.57 -8.15
CA GLU A 10 -2.24 21.93 -7.60
C GLU A 10 -3.18 22.05 -6.38
N ASP A 11 -3.90 20.99 -6.03
CA ASP A 11 -4.79 21.00 -4.86
C ASP A 11 -3.99 20.99 -3.56
N LYS A 12 -4.19 22.01 -2.70
CA LYS A 12 -3.45 22.19 -1.44
C LYS A 12 -3.57 20.98 -0.50
N ASN A 13 -4.75 20.40 -0.38
CA ASN A 13 -5.00 19.26 0.49
C ASN A 13 -4.33 18.00 -0.05
N VAL A 14 -4.35 17.81 -1.38
CA VAL A 14 -3.67 16.69 -2.03
C VAL A 14 -2.16 16.82 -1.87
N GLN A 15 -1.58 18.00 -2.08
CA GLN A 15 -0.15 18.24 -1.87
C GLN A 15 0.28 17.98 -0.43
N ALA A 16 -0.51 18.43 0.55
CA ALA A 16 -0.25 18.15 1.98
C ALA A 16 -0.31 16.65 2.28
N PHE A 17 -1.26 15.92 1.69
CA PHE A 17 -1.38 14.48 1.89
C PHE A 17 -0.26 13.70 1.20
N LEU A 18 0.17 14.10 0.01
CA LEU A 18 1.35 13.55 -0.66
C LEU A 18 2.63 13.77 0.18
N ALA A 19 2.77 14.94 0.78
CA ALA A 19 3.87 15.24 1.69
C ALA A 19 3.79 14.38 2.98
N LEU A 20 2.59 14.19 3.54
CA LEU A 20 2.37 13.28 4.65
C LEU A 20 2.84 11.85 4.31
N ILE A 21 2.53 11.32 3.13
CA ILE A 21 2.98 9.99 2.73
C ILE A 21 4.52 9.94 2.71
N ARG A 22 5.19 10.94 2.15
CA ARG A 22 6.66 11.04 2.15
C ARG A 22 7.24 11.08 3.57
N ASP A 23 6.58 11.78 4.50
CA ASP A 23 6.99 11.84 5.90
C ASP A 23 6.82 10.48 6.59
N THR A 24 5.68 9.81 6.39
CA THR A 24 5.38 8.51 7.01
C THR A 24 6.25 7.38 6.46
N GLU A 25 6.51 7.36 5.16
CA GLU A 25 7.44 6.42 4.50
C GLU A 25 8.92 6.76 4.81
N GLY A 26 9.18 7.92 5.39
CA GLY A 26 10.53 8.36 5.77
C GLY A 26 11.39 8.85 4.61
N THR A 27 10.83 8.95 3.40
CA THR A 27 11.55 9.41 2.19
C THR A 27 11.85 10.89 2.23
N ALA A 28 11.03 11.70 2.94
CA ALA A 28 11.27 13.12 3.17
C ALA A 28 12.60 13.43 3.89
N LYS A 29 13.23 12.42 4.51
CA LYS A 29 14.58 12.56 5.14
C LYS A 29 15.73 12.41 4.16
N GLY A 30 15.47 11.97 2.94
CA GLY A 30 16.46 11.86 1.87
C GLY A 30 16.85 13.23 1.31
N ALA A 31 18.01 13.30 0.67
CA ALA A 31 18.45 14.50 -0.05
C ALA A 31 17.45 14.89 -1.16
N ASP A 32 16.89 13.88 -1.83
CA ASP A 32 15.76 14.00 -2.75
C ASP A 32 14.77 12.86 -2.47
N PRO A 33 13.56 13.15 -1.96
CA PRO A 33 12.56 12.13 -1.65
C PRO A 33 12.22 11.21 -2.82
N TYR A 34 12.20 11.76 -4.04
CA TYR A 34 11.80 11.03 -5.24
C TYR A 34 12.84 10.01 -5.70
N ARG A 35 14.05 10.08 -5.16
CA ARG A 35 15.16 9.19 -5.49
C ARG A 35 15.38 8.09 -4.45
N VAL A 36 14.64 8.10 -3.34
CA VAL A 36 14.83 7.11 -2.26
C VAL A 36 14.41 5.71 -2.71
N TYR A 37 15.24 4.71 -2.43
CA TYR A 37 14.89 3.30 -2.61
C TYR A 37 15.30 2.46 -1.39
N GLY A 38 14.69 1.29 -1.26
CA GLY A 38 15.09 0.30 -0.27
C GLY A 38 14.87 0.73 1.17
N GLY A 39 13.88 1.56 1.46
CA GLY A 39 13.50 1.96 2.82
C GLY A 39 14.56 2.80 3.55
N SER A 40 15.61 3.25 2.86
CA SER A 40 16.66 4.07 3.46
C SER A 40 16.82 5.39 2.73
N ALA A 41 16.63 6.50 3.44
CA ALA A 41 16.80 7.85 2.92
C ALA A 41 18.22 8.14 2.36
N LYS A 42 19.23 7.32 2.72
CA LYS A 42 20.59 7.41 2.20
C LYS A 42 20.75 6.82 0.81
N ASN A 43 19.85 5.91 0.42
CA ASN A 43 19.89 5.26 -0.89
C ASN A 43 19.21 6.13 -1.91
N GLN A 44 19.94 6.56 -2.95
CA GLN A 44 19.43 7.48 -3.97
C GLN A 44 19.56 6.89 -5.37
N ILE A 45 18.46 6.89 -6.13
CA ILE A 45 18.42 6.54 -7.55
C ILE A 45 19.14 7.65 -8.33
N LYS A 46 20.06 7.28 -9.21
CA LYS A 46 20.82 8.26 -10.01
C LYS A 46 20.02 8.82 -11.19
N ASP A 47 19.23 7.97 -11.84
CA ASP A 47 18.48 8.31 -13.06
C ASP A 47 16.98 8.01 -12.84
N LEU A 48 16.14 9.02 -13.02
CA LEU A 48 14.67 8.93 -12.94
C LEU A 48 14.00 8.81 -14.31
N SER A 49 14.75 8.61 -15.40
CA SER A 49 14.16 8.30 -16.71
C SER A 49 13.43 6.97 -16.71
N LYS A 50 13.76 6.10 -15.78
CA LYS A 50 13.10 4.82 -15.52
C LYS A 50 13.13 4.48 -14.04
N PRO A 51 12.16 3.69 -13.53
CA PRO A 51 12.18 3.23 -12.14
C PRO A 51 13.34 2.27 -11.87
N ASP A 52 13.84 2.29 -10.63
CA ASP A 52 14.84 1.34 -10.13
C ASP A 52 14.20 0.50 -9.02
N PHE A 53 13.74 -0.70 -9.35
CA PHE A 53 13.07 -1.63 -8.45
C PHE A 53 13.99 -2.77 -7.99
N ARG A 54 15.26 -2.46 -7.70
CA ARG A 54 16.16 -3.46 -7.12
C ARG A 54 15.59 -4.02 -5.82
N ARG A 55 15.72 -5.32 -5.63
CA ARG A 55 15.23 -5.99 -4.43
C ARG A 55 16.19 -5.82 -3.28
N TRP A 56 15.63 -5.61 -2.09
CA TRP A 56 16.36 -5.53 -0.83
C TRP A 56 15.63 -6.30 0.28
N GLY A 57 16.41 -6.88 1.20
CA GLY A 57 15.87 -7.66 2.31
C GLY A 57 15.56 -6.79 3.52
N PHE A 58 14.50 -7.14 4.26
CA PHE A 58 14.17 -6.55 5.54
C PHE A 58 13.55 -7.59 6.48
N THR A 59 13.49 -7.26 7.77
CA THR A 59 12.82 -8.09 8.78
C THR A 59 11.51 -7.41 9.19
N GLN A 60 10.42 -8.13 9.12
CA GLN A 60 9.10 -7.68 9.55
C GLN A 60 9.02 -7.58 11.08
N THR A 61 7.99 -6.92 11.62
CA THR A 61 7.78 -6.78 13.07
C THR A 61 7.52 -8.12 13.76
N ASP A 62 7.06 -9.14 13.01
CA ASP A 62 6.89 -10.51 13.48
C ASP A 62 8.19 -11.36 13.40
N GLY A 63 9.33 -10.76 13.06
CA GLY A 63 10.64 -11.40 12.96
C GLY A 63 10.90 -12.13 11.64
N LYS A 64 9.95 -12.22 10.73
CA LYS A 64 10.13 -12.88 9.43
C LYS A 64 10.95 -12.03 8.47
N LYS A 65 11.87 -12.69 7.77
CA LYS A 65 12.61 -12.08 6.67
C LYS A 65 11.73 -11.95 5.42
N ASN A 66 11.76 -10.79 4.79
CA ASN A 66 11.03 -10.53 3.56
C ASN A 66 11.89 -9.70 2.61
N THR A 67 11.44 -9.54 1.36
CA THR A 67 12.09 -8.69 0.36
C THR A 67 11.11 -7.65 -0.17
N SER A 68 11.63 -6.49 -0.53
CA SER A 68 10.84 -5.40 -1.11
C SER A 68 11.54 -4.85 -2.35
N SER A 69 10.76 -4.28 -3.26
CA SER A 69 11.22 -3.46 -4.38
C SER A 69 10.79 -2.00 -4.22
N ALA A 70 10.43 -1.59 -3.00
CA ALA A 70 9.93 -0.24 -2.73
C ALA A 70 10.88 0.84 -3.21
N SER A 71 10.36 1.80 -3.99
CA SER A 71 11.17 2.80 -4.70
C SER A 71 10.40 4.12 -4.85
N GLY A 72 11.15 5.23 -4.88
CA GLY A 72 10.63 6.59 -5.05
C GLY A 72 10.00 7.18 -3.78
N ALA A 73 9.45 8.38 -3.94
CA ALA A 73 8.92 9.20 -2.86
C ALA A 73 7.80 8.51 -2.06
N TYR A 74 7.05 7.66 -2.72
CA TYR A 74 5.87 6.96 -2.18
C TYR A 74 6.10 5.46 -2.00
N GLN A 75 7.33 5.00 -2.11
CA GLN A 75 7.76 3.60 -1.94
C GLN A 75 6.92 2.62 -2.77
N PHE A 76 6.74 2.93 -4.07
CA PHE A 76 6.04 2.06 -4.98
C PHE A 76 6.71 0.69 -5.09
N LEU A 77 5.91 -0.36 -5.04
CA LEU A 77 6.36 -1.69 -5.44
C LEU A 77 6.36 -1.82 -6.97
N GLU A 78 7.29 -2.59 -7.50
CA GLU A 78 7.47 -2.80 -8.95
C GLU A 78 6.15 -3.14 -9.66
N ARG A 79 5.41 -4.14 -9.14
CA ARG A 79 4.13 -4.55 -9.74
C ARG A 79 3.10 -3.42 -9.76
N THR A 80 3.01 -2.67 -8.66
CA THR A 80 2.09 -1.55 -8.52
C THR A 80 2.42 -0.45 -9.52
N TRP A 81 3.69 -0.05 -9.60
CA TRP A 81 4.13 0.96 -10.54
C TRP A 81 3.87 0.58 -11.98
N ASN A 82 4.23 -0.65 -12.38
CA ASN A 82 4.03 -1.13 -13.75
C ASN A 82 2.54 -1.12 -14.15
N GLY A 83 1.64 -1.44 -13.21
CA GLY A 83 0.19 -1.30 -13.41
C GLY A 83 -0.23 0.14 -13.65
N LEU A 84 0.21 1.06 -12.80
CA LEU A 84 -0.07 2.49 -12.90
C LEU A 84 0.51 3.09 -14.18
N ALA A 85 1.76 2.77 -14.50
CA ALA A 85 2.44 3.26 -15.70
C ALA A 85 1.68 2.87 -16.97
N LYS A 86 1.21 1.63 -17.05
CA LYS A 86 0.39 1.14 -18.17
C LYS A 86 -0.98 1.83 -18.20
N GLU A 87 -1.67 1.95 -17.06
CA GLU A 87 -3.04 2.50 -16.98
C GLU A 87 -3.06 4.01 -17.28
N TYR A 88 -2.09 4.75 -16.71
CA TYR A 88 -2.07 6.21 -16.78
C TYR A 88 -1.08 6.77 -17.80
N GLY A 89 -0.29 5.93 -18.48
CA GLY A 89 0.68 6.35 -19.49
C GLY A 89 1.89 7.07 -18.89
N LEU A 90 2.36 6.62 -17.72
CA LEU A 90 3.55 7.18 -17.07
C LEU A 90 4.80 6.58 -17.73
N THR A 91 5.57 7.39 -18.43
CA THR A 91 6.69 6.93 -19.25
C THR A 91 8.06 7.01 -18.58
N ASP A 92 8.14 7.70 -17.44
CA ASP A 92 9.36 7.87 -16.66
C ASP A 92 9.06 7.76 -15.15
N PHE A 93 10.09 7.86 -14.32
CA PHE A 93 9.98 7.86 -12.87
C PHE A 93 10.25 9.25 -12.26
N SER A 94 9.99 10.33 -13.03
CA SER A 94 10.14 11.72 -12.59
C SER A 94 9.27 12.04 -11.36
N PRO A 95 9.59 13.11 -10.61
CA PRO A 95 8.76 13.58 -9.49
C PRO A 95 7.28 13.69 -9.89
N ARG A 96 7.00 14.30 -11.06
CA ARG A 96 5.63 14.47 -11.56
C ARG A 96 4.93 13.14 -11.82
N SER A 97 5.61 12.18 -12.45
CA SER A 97 5.05 10.85 -12.70
C SER A 97 4.80 10.09 -11.39
N GLN A 98 5.68 10.23 -10.40
CA GLN A 98 5.49 9.64 -9.07
C GLN A 98 4.30 10.27 -8.33
N ASP A 99 4.13 11.59 -8.37
CA ASP A 99 2.98 12.28 -7.78
C ASP A 99 1.67 11.81 -8.42
N LEU A 100 1.61 11.75 -9.75
CA LEU A 100 0.45 11.23 -10.48
C LEU A 100 0.16 9.76 -10.13
N GLY A 101 1.19 8.94 -9.99
CA GLY A 101 1.05 7.55 -9.53
C GLY A 101 0.47 7.45 -8.12
N ALA A 102 0.91 8.30 -7.20
CA ALA A 102 0.37 8.35 -5.84
C ALA A 102 -1.08 8.84 -5.82
N ILE A 103 -1.42 9.89 -6.59
CA ILE A 103 -2.80 10.37 -6.74
C ILE A 103 -3.70 9.27 -7.33
N ALA A 104 -3.19 8.48 -8.30
CA ALA A 104 -3.93 7.34 -8.84
C ALA A 104 -4.24 6.30 -7.77
N LEU A 105 -3.29 5.95 -6.90
CA LEU A 105 -3.51 5.05 -5.77
C LEU A 105 -4.49 5.61 -4.75
N LEU A 106 -4.43 6.92 -4.46
CA LEU A 106 -5.40 7.59 -3.59
C LEU A 106 -6.81 7.54 -4.18
N LYS A 107 -6.95 7.68 -5.49
CA LYS A 107 -8.22 7.52 -6.20
C LYS A 107 -8.71 6.08 -6.13
N GLN A 108 -7.85 5.09 -6.42
CA GLN A 108 -8.18 3.67 -6.37
C GLN A 108 -8.60 3.21 -4.96
N SER A 109 -7.97 3.73 -3.91
CA SER A 109 -8.35 3.46 -2.52
C SER A 109 -9.63 4.18 -2.07
N GLY A 110 -10.15 5.10 -2.88
CA GLY A 110 -11.28 5.97 -2.53
C GLY A 110 -10.94 7.09 -1.54
N ALA A 111 -9.65 7.34 -1.28
CA ALA A 111 -9.19 8.38 -0.35
C ALA A 111 -9.24 9.79 -0.96
N LEU A 112 -9.07 9.90 -2.28
CA LEU A 112 -8.85 11.18 -2.97
C LEU A 112 -9.97 12.21 -2.70
N ASP A 113 -11.24 11.80 -2.81
CA ASP A 113 -12.38 12.70 -2.57
C ASP A 113 -12.43 13.20 -1.12
N SER A 114 -12.02 12.36 -0.17
CA SER A 114 -11.93 12.75 1.24
C SER A 114 -10.81 13.75 1.46
N ILE A 115 -9.67 13.58 0.79
CA ILE A 115 -8.52 14.51 0.84
C ILE A 115 -8.92 15.89 0.31
N VAL A 116 -9.51 15.95 -0.87
CA VAL A 116 -9.95 17.22 -1.50
C VAL A 116 -10.91 18.00 -0.58
N LYS A 117 -11.76 17.29 0.16
CA LYS A 117 -12.70 17.88 1.14
C LYS A 117 -12.06 18.26 2.47
N GLY A 118 -10.79 17.92 2.69
CA GLY A 118 -10.11 18.10 3.98
C GLY A 118 -10.53 17.10 5.06
N ASP A 119 -11.22 16.00 4.70
CA ASP A 119 -11.57 14.91 5.62
C ASP A 119 -10.39 13.92 5.68
N PHE A 120 -9.33 14.34 6.37
CA PHE A 120 -8.09 13.58 6.43
C PHE A 120 -8.19 12.30 7.29
N ASP A 121 -9.08 12.25 8.30
CA ASP A 121 -9.31 11.04 9.08
C ASP A 121 -9.85 9.91 8.19
N THR A 122 -10.89 10.20 7.43
CA THR A 122 -11.44 9.23 6.46
C THR A 122 -10.41 8.88 5.38
N ALA A 123 -9.63 9.86 4.91
CA ALA A 123 -8.60 9.63 3.90
C ALA A 123 -7.51 8.68 4.40
N VAL A 124 -7.00 8.86 5.62
CA VAL A 124 -6.00 7.98 6.24
C VAL A 124 -6.54 6.56 6.38
N LYS A 125 -7.77 6.38 6.87
CA LYS A 125 -8.43 5.06 7.01
C LYS A 125 -8.57 4.34 5.66
N LYS A 126 -8.80 5.06 4.57
CA LYS A 126 -8.90 4.49 3.22
C LYS A 126 -7.53 4.21 2.61
N ALA A 127 -6.52 5.05 2.88
CA ALA A 127 -5.18 4.93 2.31
C ALA A 127 -4.28 3.93 3.04
N ASN A 128 -4.59 3.54 4.29
CA ASN A 128 -3.71 2.71 5.13
C ASN A 128 -3.52 1.27 4.65
N ARG A 129 -4.35 0.81 3.72
CA ARG A 129 -4.14 -0.47 3.01
C ARG A 129 -3.16 -0.34 1.85
N THR A 130 -2.90 0.86 1.38
CA THR A 130 -1.92 1.15 0.33
C THR A 130 -0.57 1.47 0.95
N TRP A 131 -0.54 2.31 1.99
CA TRP A 131 0.67 2.70 2.71
C TRP A 131 0.66 2.14 4.13
N ALA A 132 1.50 1.12 4.33
CA ALA A 132 1.58 0.39 5.60
C ALA A 132 2.08 1.26 6.78
N SER A 133 2.72 2.38 6.51
CA SER A 133 3.19 3.34 7.51
C SER A 133 2.07 4.20 8.13
N LEU A 134 0.89 4.25 7.51
CA LEU A 134 -0.26 5.01 8.03
C LEU A 134 -0.92 4.31 9.22
N PRO A 135 -1.52 5.08 10.16
CA PRO A 135 -2.23 4.52 11.31
C PRO A 135 -3.33 3.53 10.93
N GLY A 136 -3.48 2.48 11.73
CA GLY A 136 -4.52 1.46 11.51
C GLY A 136 -4.26 0.55 10.31
N SER A 137 -3.05 0.56 9.73
CA SER A 137 -2.67 -0.38 8.68
C SER A 137 -2.75 -1.83 9.17
N PRO A 138 -3.31 -2.75 8.36
CA PRO A 138 -3.44 -4.16 8.74
C PRO A 138 -2.14 -4.96 8.59
N TYR A 139 -1.05 -4.33 8.13
CA TYR A 139 0.20 -5.01 7.83
C TYR A 139 1.13 -5.04 9.04
N ALA A 140 1.93 -6.12 9.17
CA ALA A 140 2.94 -6.28 10.20
C ALA A 140 4.18 -5.40 9.94
N GLN A 141 3.98 -4.09 9.93
CA GLN A 141 5.02 -3.07 9.73
C GLN A 141 4.85 -1.94 10.77
N HIS A 142 5.89 -1.13 10.94
CA HIS A 142 5.80 0.04 11.81
C HIS A 142 4.86 1.08 11.22
N THR A 143 3.83 1.44 11.98
CA THR A 143 2.91 2.52 11.66
C THR A 143 3.27 3.80 12.42
N ARG A 144 2.93 4.96 11.88
CA ARG A 144 3.01 6.24 12.59
C ARG A 144 1.78 6.41 13.49
N SER A 145 1.91 7.25 14.53
CA SER A 145 0.78 7.62 15.37
C SER A 145 -0.16 8.61 14.66
N ASN A 146 -1.40 8.71 15.15
CA ASN A 146 -2.33 9.75 14.71
C ASN A 146 -1.77 11.15 14.93
N ASP A 147 -1.10 11.39 16.07
CA ASP A 147 -0.48 12.69 16.38
C ASP A 147 0.62 13.05 15.35
N TYR A 148 1.42 12.06 14.93
CA TYR A 148 2.42 12.29 13.89
C TYR A 148 1.77 12.71 12.56
N VAL A 149 0.68 12.03 12.18
CA VAL A 149 -0.07 12.36 10.95
C VAL A 149 -0.65 13.77 11.03
N ALA A 150 -1.26 14.11 12.16
CA ALA A 150 -1.83 15.44 12.38
C ALA A 150 -0.77 16.54 12.31
N GLN A 151 0.38 16.37 12.99
CA GLN A 151 1.49 17.32 12.95
C GLN A 151 2.07 17.48 11.53
N SER A 152 2.21 16.38 10.79
CA SER A 152 2.69 16.40 9.40
C SER A 152 1.73 17.17 8.50
N LEU A 153 0.42 16.87 8.56
CA LEU A 153 -0.60 17.59 7.79
C LEU A 153 -0.58 19.09 8.08
N ALA A 154 -0.53 19.46 9.34
CA ALA A 154 -0.45 20.83 9.79
C ALA A 154 0.71 21.59 9.19
N LYS A 155 1.89 21.02 9.33
CA LYS A 155 3.12 21.56 8.76
C LYS A 155 2.98 21.84 7.27
N HIS A 156 2.37 20.91 6.51
CA HIS A 156 2.28 21.04 5.06
C HIS A 156 1.08 21.89 4.58
N LEU A 157 0.06 22.05 5.40
CA LEU A 157 -1.04 22.98 5.13
C LEU A 157 -0.67 24.44 5.48
N GLY A 158 0.36 24.64 6.31
CA GLY A 158 0.77 25.97 6.80
C GLY A 158 -0.26 26.57 7.74
N GLU A 159 -0.97 25.75 8.48
CA GLU A 159 -1.97 26.15 9.45
C GLU A 159 -1.52 25.79 10.86
N ASP A 160 -1.82 26.64 11.86
CA ASP A 160 -1.81 26.22 13.26
C ASP A 160 -2.89 25.15 13.43
N VAL A 161 -2.48 23.95 13.85
CA VAL A 161 -3.36 22.78 13.81
C VAL A 161 -4.32 22.79 14.95
N ASP A 162 -5.54 23.11 14.66
CA ASP A 162 -6.63 22.61 15.48
C ASP A 162 -6.88 21.13 15.11
N LEU A 163 -6.30 20.21 15.88
CA LEU A 163 -6.45 18.76 15.70
C LEU A 163 -7.94 18.35 15.72
N ALA A 164 -8.79 19.09 16.41
CA ALA A 164 -10.23 18.86 16.44
C ALA A 164 -10.88 19.11 15.08
N LYS A 165 -10.35 20.05 14.28
CA LYS A 165 -10.83 20.32 12.91
C LYS A 165 -10.64 19.11 11.98
N TYR A 166 -9.60 18.31 12.20
CA TYR A 166 -9.31 17.13 11.38
C TYR A 166 -9.96 15.85 11.91
N LYS A 167 -10.76 15.91 12.98
CA LYS A 167 -11.47 14.76 13.59
C LYS A 167 -10.57 13.55 13.83
N MET A 168 -9.26 13.77 13.97
CA MET A 168 -8.35 12.70 14.36
C MET A 168 -8.64 12.37 15.82
N PRO A 169 -8.98 11.12 16.17
CA PRO A 169 -9.17 10.76 17.56
C PRO A 169 -7.86 11.03 18.31
N VAL A 170 -7.92 11.95 19.30
CA VAL A 170 -6.80 12.22 20.19
C VAL A 170 -6.51 10.93 20.95
N GLY A 171 -5.41 10.26 20.57
CA GLY A 171 -4.70 9.32 21.41
C GLY A 171 -5.46 8.16 22.01
N GLU A 172 -5.73 7.09 21.24
CA GLU A 172 -5.49 5.79 21.86
C GLU A 172 -4.03 5.41 21.53
N PRO A 173 -3.18 5.19 22.55
CA PRO A 173 -1.85 4.65 22.30
C PRO A 173 -2.03 3.33 21.56
N SER A 174 -1.36 3.18 20.44
CA SER A 174 -1.27 1.88 19.77
C SER A 174 -1.00 0.82 20.85
N PRO A 175 -1.77 -0.27 20.92
CA PRO A 175 -1.56 -1.28 21.95
C PRO A 175 -0.09 -1.68 21.85
N LYS A 176 0.67 -1.49 22.94
CA LYS A 176 1.99 -2.09 23.09
C LYS A 176 1.76 -3.57 22.85
N GLN A 177 2.23 -4.10 21.71
CA GLN A 177 2.29 -5.52 21.52
C GLN A 177 3.25 -6.06 22.57
N GLU A 178 2.68 -6.57 23.67
CA GLU A 178 3.41 -7.45 24.57
C GLU A 178 3.87 -8.66 23.75
N ALA A 179 5.15 -8.98 23.92
CA ALA A 179 5.72 -10.19 23.35
C ALA A 179 4.83 -11.38 23.76
N PRO A 180 4.48 -12.29 22.84
CA PRO A 180 3.61 -13.42 23.17
C PRO A 180 4.32 -14.31 24.19
N THR A 181 3.86 -14.28 25.43
CA THR A 181 4.13 -15.34 26.39
C THR A 181 3.48 -16.60 25.85
N SER A 182 4.31 -17.61 25.67
CA SER A 182 3.93 -18.97 25.32
C SER A 182 2.72 -19.45 26.12
N LYS A 183 1.55 -19.55 25.48
CA LYS A 183 0.46 -20.43 25.93
C LYS A 183 -0.30 -20.99 24.73
N THR A 184 -0.21 -22.31 24.62
CA THR A 184 -1.13 -23.30 24.03
C THR A 184 -1.87 -22.93 22.74
N VAL A 185 -1.50 -23.68 21.73
CA VAL A 185 -2.09 -23.87 20.41
C VAL A 185 -3.61 -24.02 20.48
N SER A 186 -4.32 -23.04 19.91
CA SER A 186 -5.63 -23.24 19.32
C SER A 186 -5.46 -23.05 17.81
N THR A 187 -5.68 -24.11 17.06
CA THR A 187 -5.53 -24.19 15.61
C THR A 187 -6.59 -23.33 14.93
N SER A 188 -6.21 -22.11 14.53
CA SER A 188 -6.96 -21.37 13.50
C SER A 188 -6.39 -21.74 12.13
N PRO A 189 -7.22 -21.95 11.09
CA PRO A 189 -6.75 -22.36 9.76
C PRO A 189 -5.81 -21.31 9.15
N SER A 190 -4.76 -21.79 8.49
CA SER A 190 -3.73 -20.97 7.88
C SER A 190 -4.31 -20.12 6.72
N VAL A 191 -3.60 -19.05 6.33
CA VAL A 191 -3.99 -18.24 5.14
C VAL A 191 -4.07 -19.11 3.88
N GLN A 192 -3.28 -20.19 3.82
CA GLN A 192 -3.33 -21.18 2.76
C GLN A 192 -4.66 -21.93 2.71
N ASP A 193 -5.21 -22.29 3.89
CA ASP A 193 -6.50 -23.01 3.97
C ASP A 193 -7.65 -22.10 3.51
N LYS A 194 -7.64 -20.82 3.88
CA LYS A 194 -8.64 -19.84 3.44
C LYS A 194 -8.57 -19.52 1.93
N VAL A 195 -7.36 -19.48 1.36
CA VAL A 195 -7.18 -19.28 -0.10
C VAL A 195 -7.67 -20.51 -0.85
N THR A 196 -7.45 -21.71 -0.35
CA THR A 196 -7.91 -22.95 -0.95
C THR A 196 -9.43 -23.07 -0.92
N GLU A 197 -10.08 -22.70 0.19
CA GLU A 197 -11.53 -22.67 0.34
C GLU A 197 -12.19 -21.66 -0.59
N THR A 198 -11.67 -20.43 -0.67
CA THR A 198 -12.19 -19.38 -1.57
C THR A 198 -12.03 -19.76 -3.05
N LEU A 199 -10.92 -20.41 -3.42
CA LEU A 199 -10.69 -20.87 -4.79
C LEU A 199 -11.59 -22.05 -5.16
N GLN A 200 -11.92 -22.93 -4.21
CA GLN A 200 -12.89 -24.00 -4.42
C GLN A 200 -14.32 -23.48 -4.62
N GLU A 201 -14.75 -22.47 -3.84
CA GLU A 201 -16.05 -21.82 -4.02
C GLU A 201 -16.17 -21.12 -5.38
N VAL A 202 -15.14 -20.43 -5.83
CA VAL A 202 -15.10 -19.78 -7.15
C VAL A 202 -15.15 -20.81 -8.26
N ALA A 203 -14.43 -21.93 -8.15
CA ALA A 203 -14.45 -22.99 -9.16
C ALA A 203 -15.81 -23.68 -9.28
N VAL A 204 -16.51 -23.86 -8.16
CA VAL A 204 -17.86 -24.46 -8.13
C VAL A 204 -18.89 -23.48 -8.73
N ASN A 205 -18.80 -22.20 -8.43
CA ASN A 205 -19.77 -21.18 -8.90
C ASN A 205 -19.60 -20.81 -10.39
N VAL A 206 -18.37 -20.89 -10.93
CA VAL A 206 -18.13 -20.65 -12.37
C VAL A 206 -18.48 -21.85 -13.25
N ALA A 207 -18.40 -23.07 -12.71
CA ALA A 207 -18.68 -24.28 -13.47
C ALA A 207 -20.17 -24.68 -13.56
N THR A 208 -21.03 -24.07 -12.77
CA THR A 208 -22.45 -24.50 -12.65
C THR A 208 -23.38 -24.05 -13.76
N PRO A 209 -23.17 -22.98 -14.56
CA PRO A 209 -24.13 -22.61 -15.60
C PRO A 209 -23.90 -23.23 -17.00
N ILE A 210 -22.76 -23.84 -17.31
CA ILE A 210 -22.37 -24.02 -18.73
C ILE A 210 -22.04 -25.46 -19.16
N ALA A 211 -21.88 -26.46 -18.27
CA ALA A 211 -21.31 -27.71 -18.76
C ALA A 211 -21.78 -29.03 -18.09
N GLY A 212 -22.01 -30.05 -18.92
CA GLY A 212 -22.26 -31.42 -18.51
C GLY A 212 -21.05 -32.10 -17.85
N LYS A 213 -21.29 -33.31 -17.29
CA LYS A 213 -20.34 -34.06 -16.42
C LYS A 213 -18.87 -34.16 -16.91
N ALA A 214 -18.61 -34.15 -18.23
CA ALA A 214 -17.27 -34.31 -18.80
C ALA A 214 -16.37 -33.08 -18.58
N VAL A 215 -16.93 -31.86 -18.58
CA VAL A 215 -16.14 -30.61 -18.42
C VAL A 215 -15.77 -30.39 -16.95
N LYS A 216 -16.60 -30.85 -16.01
CA LYS A 216 -16.26 -30.79 -14.57
C LYS A 216 -15.01 -31.61 -14.22
N SER A 217 -14.83 -32.77 -14.85
CA SER A 217 -13.63 -33.61 -14.62
C SER A 217 -12.35 -32.98 -15.19
N LEU A 218 -12.44 -32.30 -16.33
CA LEU A 218 -11.27 -31.62 -16.92
C LEU A 218 -10.83 -30.39 -16.12
N ALA A 219 -11.79 -29.60 -15.62
CA ALA A 219 -11.51 -28.42 -14.83
C ALA A 219 -10.85 -28.76 -13.48
N VAL A 220 -11.31 -29.81 -12.81
CA VAL A 220 -10.74 -30.30 -11.55
C VAL A 220 -9.32 -30.85 -11.77
N ASN A 221 -9.07 -31.58 -12.86
CA ASN A 221 -7.72 -32.11 -13.17
C ASN A 221 -6.72 -31.02 -13.56
N LEU A 222 -7.15 -29.98 -14.29
CA LEU A 222 -6.29 -28.86 -14.64
C LEU A 222 -5.95 -28.03 -13.41
N PHE A 223 -6.92 -27.84 -12.52
CA PHE A 223 -6.75 -27.11 -11.26
C PHE A 223 -5.78 -27.84 -10.30
N SER A 224 -5.91 -29.16 -10.16
CA SER A 224 -4.99 -29.96 -9.34
C SER A 224 -3.54 -29.88 -9.85
N LYS A 225 -3.33 -29.89 -11.17
CA LYS A 225 -1.97 -29.75 -11.75
C LYS A 225 -1.38 -28.35 -11.57
N VAL A 226 -2.19 -27.29 -11.60
CA VAL A 226 -1.73 -25.91 -11.34
C VAL A 226 -1.39 -25.74 -9.85
N LEU A 227 -2.18 -26.31 -8.96
CA LEU A 227 -1.94 -26.26 -7.52
C LEU A 227 -0.63 -26.99 -7.16
N ASP A 228 -0.39 -28.19 -7.73
CA ASP A 228 0.86 -28.95 -7.55
C ASP A 228 2.10 -28.19 -8.05
N LEU A 229 1.96 -27.38 -9.10
CA LEU A 229 3.05 -26.56 -9.63
C LEU A 229 3.40 -25.37 -8.70
N PHE A 230 2.41 -24.87 -7.95
CA PHE A 230 2.59 -23.77 -7.00
C PHE A 230 3.13 -24.22 -5.64
N LEU A 231 2.83 -25.45 -5.22
CA LEU A 231 3.23 -25.99 -3.91
C LEU A 231 4.63 -26.63 -3.93
N ARG A 232 5.24 -26.83 -5.12
CA ARG A 232 6.60 -27.41 -5.28
C ARG A 232 7.71 -26.35 -5.43
N ARG A 233 7.42 -25.07 -5.14
CA ARG A 233 8.44 -24.00 -5.18
C ARG A 233 8.66 -23.34 -3.82
#